data_7aacf371029cb31015269e571ac2baf4
#
_entry.id   7aacf371029cb31015269e571ac2baf4
#
_cell.length_a   1.000
_cell.length_b   1.000
_cell.length_c   1.000
_cell.angle_alpha   90.00
_cell.angle_beta   90.00
_cell.angle_gamma   90.00
#
_symmetry.space_group_name_H-M   'P 1'
#
loop_
_entity.id
_entity.type
_entity.pdbx_description
1 polymer ?
#
loop_
_entity_poly.entity_id
_entity_poly.type
_entity_poly.pdbx_seq_one_letter_code
_entity_poly.pdbx_strand_id
1 'polypeptide(L)'
;MKHIIAYIKPHKLSEVTLALHKVEGLTGMTVLDVKGFGRGRKGKTSLEEQLYDFVPHVKIEIFCVDELVEEITTTIEKAAHTGLRGDGKIYICDAHEAVRISSGERGEIAI
;
A
#
# COMPACT_ATOMS: atom_id res chain seq x y z
N MET A 1 14.67 7.87 -3.68
CA MET A 1 13.89 6.89 -2.89
C MET A 1 12.42 7.24 -2.91
N LYS A 2 11.57 6.26 -2.95
CA LYS A 2 10.12 6.45 -2.96
C LYS A 2 9.46 5.70 -1.82
N HIS A 3 8.36 6.25 -1.37
CA HIS A 3 7.46 5.65 -0.39
C HIS A 3 6.17 5.27 -1.10
N ILE A 4 5.91 3.99 -1.19
CA ILE A 4 4.69 3.46 -1.80
C ILE A 4 3.73 3.11 -0.67
N ILE A 5 2.52 3.67 -0.74
CA ILE A 5 1.45 3.40 0.21
C ILE A 5 0.31 2.78 -0.58
N ALA A 6 -0.08 1.57 -0.24
CA ALA A 6 -1.18 0.89 -0.90
C ALA A 6 -2.26 0.53 0.12
N TYR A 7 -3.51 0.87 -0.21
CA TYR A 7 -4.67 0.43 0.56
C TYR A 7 -5.39 -0.63 -0.28
N ILE A 8 -5.49 -1.84 0.25
CA ILE A 8 -6.07 -2.98 -0.47
C ILE A 8 -7.15 -3.65 0.36
N LYS A 9 -7.97 -4.47 -0.28
CA LYS A 9 -8.93 -5.33 0.44
C LYS A 9 -8.19 -6.37 1.26
N PRO A 10 -8.62 -6.64 2.50
CA PRO A 10 -7.90 -7.57 3.39
C PRO A 10 -7.69 -8.96 2.79
N HIS A 11 -8.68 -9.50 2.08
CA HIS A 11 -8.58 -10.84 1.50
C HIS A 11 -7.60 -10.93 0.32
N LYS A 12 -7.08 -9.81 -0.15
CA LYS A 12 -6.07 -9.76 -1.21
C LYS A 12 -4.63 -9.74 -0.69
N LEU A 13 -4.46 -9.61 0.61
CA LEU A 13 -3.12 -9.45 1.19
C LEU A 13 -2.18 -10.60 0.83
N SER A 14 -2.65 -11.85 0.91
CA SER A 14 -1.82 -13.02 0.60
C SER A 14 -1.34 -13.01 -0.84
N GLU A 15 -2.23 -12.73 -1.80
CA GLU A 15 -1.87 -12.67 -3.22
C GLU A 15 -0.88 -11.56 -3.50
N VAL A 16 -1.10 -10.38 -2.92
CA VAL A 16 -0.19 -9.24 -3.07
C VAL A 16 1.18 -9.57 -2.47
N THR A 17 1.20 -10.15 -1.28
CA THR A 17 2.44 -10.51 -0.60
C THR A 17 3.25 -11.53 -1.42
N LEU A 18 2.59 -12.58 -1.92
CA LEU A 18 3.25 -13.58 -2.76
C LEU A 18 3.84 -12.96 -4.03
N ALA A 19 3.09 -12.08 -4.67
CA ALA A 19 3.55 -11.42 -5.89
C ALA A 19 4.75 -10.50 -5.60
N LEU A 20 4.72 -9.77 -4.49
CA LEU A 20 5.80 -8.87 -4.12
C LEU A 20 7.08 -9.61 -3.74
N HIS A 21 6.98 -10.82 -3.18
CA HIS A 21 8.16 -11.63 -2.87
C HIS A 21 8.99 -12.00 -4.12
N LYS A 22 8.39 -11.93 -5.29
CA LYS A 22 9.06 -12.22 -6.55
C LYS A 22 9.79 -11.01 -7.15
N VAL A 23 9.60 -9.82 -6.56
CA VAL A 23 10.26 -8.61 -7.05
C VAL A 23 11.67 -8.54 -6.48
N GLU A 24 12.66 -8.64 -7.34
CA GLU A 24 14.06 -8.51 -6.94
C GLU A 24 14.35 -7.09 -6.50
N GLY A 25 15.11 -6.96 -5.41
CA GLY A 25 15.47 -5.64 -4.88
C GLY A 25 14.48 -5.07 -3.88
N LEU A 26 13.31 -5.68 -3.72
CA LEU A 26 12.39 -5.32 -2.66
C LEU A 26 12.94 -5.80 -1.32
N THR A 27 13.23 -4.87 -0.42
CA THR A 27 13.92 -5.19 0.84
C THR A 27 12.98 -5.45 2.00
N GLY A 28 11.73 -5.01 1.90
CA GLY A 28 10.76 -5.25 2.95
C GLY A 28 9.48 -4.47 2.74
N MET A 29 8.49 -4.79 3.55
CA MET A 29 7.23 -4.06 3.59
C MET A 29 6.63 -4.10 4.98
N THR A 30 5.85 -3.09 5.30
CA THR A 30 5.10 -3.00 6.56
C THR A 30 3.61 -3.10 6.25
N VAL A 31 2.90 -3.85 7.07
CA VAL A 31 1.46 -4.08 6.89
C VAL A 31 0.71 -3.62 8.13
N LEU A 32 -0.35 -2.85 7.94
CA LEU A 32 -1.21 -2.37 9.01
C LEU A 32 -2.68 -2.63 8.67
N ASP A 33 -3.44 -3.04 9.66
CA ASP A 33 -4.89 -3.09 9.54
C ASP A 33 -5.45 -1.70 9.75
N VAL A 34 -6.30 -1.25 8.84
CA VAL A 34 -6.90 0.08 8.89
C VAL A 34 -8.38 0.00 8.58
N LYS A 35 -9.10 1.06 8.87
CA LYS A 35 -10.50 1.23 8.50
C LYS A 35 -10.63 2.49 7.69
N GLY A 36 -11.32 2.41 6.57
CA GLY A 36 -11.48 3.53 5.66
C GLY A 36 -12.94 3.81 5.35
N PHE A 37 -13.18 5.05 4.99
CA PHE A 37 -14.46 5.54 4.52
C PHE A 37 -14.24 6.21 3.16
N GLY A 38 -15.07 5.85 2.18
CA GLY A 38 -15.00 6.45 0.84
C GLY A 38 -16.36 6.89 0.36
N ARG A 39 -16.39 7.92 -0.47
CA ARG A 39 -17.62 8.49 -1.01
C ARG A 39 -18.30 7.66 -2.10
N GLY A 40 -17.69 6.57 -2.54
CA GLY A 40 -18.19 5.77 -3.63
C GLY A 40 -19.38 4.87 -3.30
N ARG A 41 -19.92 4.92 -2.09
CA ARG A 41 -21.03 4.07 -1.69
C ARG A 41 -22.36 4.64 -2.11
N LYS A 42 -22.94 4.04 -3.13
CA LYS A 42 -24.30 4.40 -3.57
C LYS A 42 -25.32 3.96 -2.54
N GLY A 43 -26.37 4.78 -2.38
CA GLY A 43 -27.48 4.49 -1.48
C GLY A 43 -27.33 5.02 -0.06
N LYS A 44 -26.17 5.57 0.29
CA LYS A 44 -25.97 6.22 1.58
C LYS A 44 -26.32 7.70 1.46
N THR A 45 -27.42 8.09 2.08
CA THR A 45 -27.97 9.43 1.95
C THR A 45 -27.76 10.31 3.19
N SER A 46 -27.53 9.71 4.37
CA SER A 46 -27.34 10.45 5.59
C SER A 46 -25.87 10.51 5.99
N LEU A 47 -25.46 11.61 6.60
CA LEU A 47 -24.13 11.76 7.14
C LEU A 47 -23.86 10.75 8.24
N GLU A 48 -24.87 10.42 9.03
CA GLU A 48 -24.77 9.43 10.10
C GLU A 48 -24.43 8.05 9.56
N GLU A 49 -25.14 7.60 8.51
CA GLU A 49 -24.85 6.33 7.83
C GLU A 49 -23.42 6.31 7.28
N GLN A 50 -22.96 7.42 6.72
CA GLN A 50 -21.61 7.54 6.18
C GLN A 50 -20.55 7.45 7.28
N LEU A 51 -20.79 8.08 8.42
CA LEU A 51 -19.84 8.12 9.54
C LEU A 51 -19.62 6.75 10.19
N TYR A 52 -20.64 5.91 10.22
CA TYR A 52 -20.56 4.58 10.83
C TYR A 52 -20.17 3.48 9.86
N ASP A 53 -19.96 3.82 8.59
CA ASP A 53 -19.71 2.86 7.55
C ASP A 53 -18.23 2.74 7.18
N PHE A 54 -17.42 2.45 8.18
CA PHE A 54 -16.00 2.20 7.97
C PHE A 54 -15.78 0.77 7.51
N VAL A 55 -14.97 0.62 6.47
CA VAL A 55 -14.66 -0.68 5.86
C VAL A 55 -13.23 -1.05 6.20
N PRO A 56 -12.99 -2.30 6.63
CA PRO A 56 -11.62 -2.78 6.84
C PRO A 56 -10.83 -2.75 5.55
N HIS A 57 -9.59 -2.28 5.64
CA HIS A 57 -8.59 -2.34 4.58
C HIS A 57 -7.25 -2.70 5.19
N VAL A 58 -6.32 -3.08 4.35
CA VAL A 58 -4.93 -3.27 4.75
C VAL A 58 -4.10 -2.19 4.09
N LYS A 59 -3.27 -1.53 4.88
CA LYS A 59 -2.30 -0.56 4.39
C LYS A 59 -0.94 -1.24 4.28
N ILE A 60 -0.36 -1.17 3.10
CA ILE A 60 0.99 -1.66 2.83
C ILE A 60 1.89 -0.45 2.64
N GLU A 61 3.03 -0.43 3.31
CA GLU A 61 4.05 0.59 3.13
C GLU A 61 5.34 -0.05 2.65
N ILE A 62 5.90 0.50 1.59
CA ILE A 62 7.16 0.03 0.99
C ILE A 62 8.04 1.24 0.72
N PHE A 63 9.29 1.16 1.11
CA PHE A 63 10.31 2.12 0.71
C PHE A 63 11.26 1.43 -0.27
N CYS A 64 11.51 2.07 -1.40
CA CYS A 64 12.30 1.46 -2.45
C CYS A 64 13.10 2.50 -3.23
N VAL A 65 14.04 2.02 -4.02
CA VAL A 65 14.74 2.86 -4.99
C VAL A 65 13.80 3.24 -6.13
N ASP A 66 14.05 4.35 -6.79
CA ASP A 66 13.17 4.88 -7.84
C ASP A 66 12.93 3.86 -8.96
N GLU A 67 13.94 3.09 -9.32
CA GLU A 67 13.90 2.12 -10.41
C GLU A 67 12.90 0.97 -10.18
N LEU A 68 12.52 0.71 -8.94
CA LEU A 68 11.59 -0.37 -8.61
C LEU A 68 10.12 0.07 -8.52
N VAL A 69 9.86 1.37 -8.56
CA VAL A 69 8.50 1.91 -8.35
C VAL A 69 7.50 1.30 -9.33
N GLU A 70 7.82 1.32 -10.62
CA GLU A 70 6.91 0.84 -11.66
C GLU A 70 6.58 -0.63 -11.48
N GLU A 71 7.57 -1.46 -11.23
CA GLU A 71 7.36 -2.90 -11.04
C GLU A 71 6.55 -3.19 -9.78
N ILE A 72 6.86 -2.52 -8.68
CA ILE A 72 6.15 -2.73 -7.41
C ILE A 72 4.69 -2.28 -7.54
N THR A 73 4.44 -1.09 -8.07
CA THR A 73 3.07 -0.57 -8.20
C THR A 73 2.23 -1.40 -9.15
N THR A 74 2.78 -1.82 -10.27
CA THR A 74 2.10 -2.69 -11.23
C THR A 74 1.79 -4.04 -10.60
N THR A 75 2.72 -4.60 -9.83
CA THR A 75 2.53 -5.88 -9.14
C THR A 75 1.37 -5.79 -8.13
N ILE A 76 1.34 -4.74 -7.33
CA ILE A 76 0.25 -4.52 -6.36
C ILE A 76 -1.09 -4.34 -7.08
N GLU A 77 -1.11 -3.49 -8.09
CA GLU A 77 -2.32 -3.21 -8.86
C GLU A 77 -2.96 -4.48 -9.41
N LYS A 78 -2.16 -5.32 -10.06
CA LYS A 78 -2.65 -6.56 -10.66
C LYS A 78 -3.11 -7.56 -9.61
N ALA A 79 -2.33 -7.74 -8.54
CA ALA A 79 -2.64 -8.73 -7.52
C ALA A 79 -3.84 -8.33 -6.65
N ALA A 80 -4.04 -7.03 -6.42
CA ALA A 80 -5.12 -6.51 -5.58
C ALA A 80 -6.43 -6.29 -6.33
N HIS A 81 -6.39 -6.27 -7.66
CA HIS A 81 -7.55 -5.99 -8.49
C HIS A 81 -8.64 -7.08 -8.36
N THR A 82 -9.88 -6.69 -8.10
CA THR A 82 -11.03 -7.59 -8.08
C THR A 82 -12.04 -7.28 -9.18
N GLY A 83 -12.02 -6.05 -9.71
CA GLY A 83 -13.06 -5.56 -10.63
C GLY A 83 -14.33 -5.11 -9.92
N LEU A 84 -14.36 -5.19 -8.60
CA LEU A 84 -15.45 -4.73 -7.76
C LEU A 84 -15.07 -3.40 -7.09
N ARG A 85 -16.04 -2.76 -6.46
CA ARG A 85 -15.79 -1.51 -5.74
C ARG A 85 -14.88 -1.72 -4.54
N GLY A 86 -14.13 -0.68 -4.23
CA GLY A 86 -13.33 -0.66 -3.01
C GLY A 86 -12.00 -1.39 -3.12
N ASP A 87 -11.49 -1.61 -4.33
CA ASP A 87 -10.20 -2.26 -4.53
C ASP A 87 -9.04 -1.49 -3.89
N GLY A 88 -9.21 -0.20 -3.68
CA GLY A 88 -8.22 0.62 -3.01
C GLY A 88 -7.43 1.52 -3.96
N LYS A 89 -6.36 2.06 -3.43
CA LYS A 89 -5.50 3.02 -4.15
C LYS A 89 -4.05 2.83 -3.77
N ILE A 90 -3.19 3.25 -4.68
CA ILE A 90 -1.75 3.27 -4.45
C ILE A 90 -1.30 4.73 -4.55
N TYR A 91 -0.56 5.18 -3.56
CA TYR A 91 0.05 6.51 -3.54
C TYR A 91 1.57 6.35 -3.60
N ILE A 92 2.21 7.22 -4.34
CA ILE A 92 3.67 7.23 -4.49
C ILE A 92 4.15 8.59 -4.02
N CYS A 93 5.02 8.59 -3.01
CA CYS A 93 5.57 9.80 -2.41
C CYS A 93 7.08 9.74 -2.46
N ASP A 94 7.72 10.91 -2.38
CA ASP A 94 9.16 10.97 -2.22
C ASP A 94 9.53 10.67 -0.77
N ALA A 95 10.56 9.86 -0.58
CA ALA A 95 11.22 9.69 0.70
C ALA A 95 12.55 10.45 0.64
N HIS A 96 12.69 11.43 1.51
CA HIS A 96 13.85 12.31 1.48
C HIS A 96 15.12 11.62 1.92
N GLU A 97 15.04 10.84 2.98
CA GLU A 97 16.21 10.21 3.58
C GLU A 97 15.79 8.91 4.29
N ALA A 98 16.72 7.96 4.34
CA ALA A 98 16.56 6.75 5.14
C ALA A 98 17.79 6.58 6.03
N VAL A 99 17.56 6.13 7.26
CA VAL A 99 18.65 5.86 8.22
C VAL A 99 18.41 4.46 8.79
N ARG A 100 19.39 3.60 8.64
CA ARG A 100 19.32 2.27 9.27
C ARG A 100 19.75 2.38 10.74
N ILE A 101 18.86 2.06 11.64
CA ILE A 101 19.11 2.24 13.07
C ILE A 101 20.32 1.40 13.54
N SER A 102 20.44 0.17 13.04
CA SER A 102 21.49 -0.75 13.49
C SER A 102 22.90 -0.32 13.10
N SER A 103 23.05 0.33 11.95
CA SER A 103 24.37 0.67 11.40
C SER A 103 24.65 2.15 11.30
N GLY A 104 23.60 2.97 11.33
CA GLY A 104 23.71 4.41 11.07
C GLY A 104 23.89 4.75 9.59
N GLU A 105 23.84 3.76 8.69
CA GLU A 105 23.90 4.00 7.25
C GLU A 105 22.77 4.89 6.79
N ARG A 106 23.05 5.73 5.79
CA ARG A 106 22.08 6.70 5.26
C ARG A 106 21.93 6.57 3.76
N GLY A 107 20.77 7.00 3.26
CA GLY A 107 20.47 6.99 1.83
C GLY A 107 19.96 5.63 1.35
N GLU A 108 20.12 5.36 0.07
CA GLU A 108 19.59 4.15 -0.56
C GLU A 108 20.12 2.85 0.06
N ILE A 109 21.34 2.88 0.54
CA ILE A 109 21.95 1.72 1.20
C ILE A 109 21.23 1.35 2.50
N ALA A 110 20.49 2.29 3.08
CA ALA A 110 19.77 2.10 4.33
C ALA A 110 18.39 1.46 4.15
N ILE A 111 17.92 1.38 2.92
CA ILE A 111 16.60 0.78 2.65
C ILE A 111 16.61 -0.71 2.87
#